data_ac7aeb67b70c36ae3baaa0657491012f
#
_entry.id   ac7aeb67b70c36ae3baaa0657491012f
#
_cell.length_a   1.000
_cell.length_b   1.000
_cell.length_c   1.000
_cell.angle_alpha   90.00
_cell.angle_beta   90.00
_cell.angle_gamma   90.00
#
_symmetry.space_group_name_H-M   'P 1'
#
loop_
_entity.id
_entity.type
_entity.pdbx_description
1 polymer ?
#
loop_
_entity_poly.entity_id
_entity_poly.type
_entity_poly.pdbx_seq_one_letter_code
_entity_poly.pdbx_strand_id
1 'polypeptide(L)'
;MAQGPRILLVDDEVAIQRSVGPLLRSRGYDVEIASTGAQALEMFAGRAPGLVVLDLGLPDLEGTEVCRRIRDTSAVPIIVLSARGAEADKVNALDLGADDYVTKPFGPEELLARIRVALRRVAADADESHETGVLEVGSLTIDYDRRRVVRDGTEIRLTPKEFDLLSLLARHHDRVLTHRAILKVVWGPNAVEQPEHLWTLVAQLRKKIEPDPAKPRYLISEPWVGYRFVTEAP
;
A
#
# COMPACT_ATOMS: atom_id res chain seq x y z
N MET A 1 4.41 -29.83 -0.11
CA MET A 1 3.48 -28.86 0.51
C MET A 1 3.73 -27.53 -0.19
N ALA A 2 2.71 -26.86 -0.68
CA ALA A 2 2.88 -25.53 -1.28
C ALA A 2 3.42 -24.58 -0.21
N GLN A 3 4.57 -23.94 -0.47
CA GLN A 3 5.08 -22.87 0.38
C GLN A 3 4.10 -21.70 0.31
N GLY A 4 3.73 -21.14 1.48
CA GLY A 4 2.90 -19.95 1.54
C GLY A 4 3.58 -18.71 0.92
N PRO A 5 2.90 -17.57 0.89
CA PRO A 5 3.46 -16.34 0.37
C PRO A 5 4.79 -15.99 1.02
N ARG A 6 5.75 -15.54 0.19
CA ARG A 6 7.07 -15.14 0.66
C ARG A 6 7.02 -13.74 1.25
N ILE A 7 7.62 -13.57 2.44
CA ILE A 7 7.74 -12.30 3.15
C ILE A 7 9.23 -11.99 3.35
N LEU A 8 9.64 -10.80 2.96
CA LEU A 8 10.95 -10.26 3.30
C LEU A 8 10.80 -9.38 4.55
N LEU A 9 11.36 -9.82 5.67
CA LEU A 9 11.44 -9.09 6.93
C LEU A 9 12.78 -8.35 7.00
N VAL A 10 12.75 -7.04 7.04
CA VAL A 10 13.94 -6.18 7.09
C VAL A 10 13.95 -5.42 8.41
N ASP A 11 14.83 -5.78 9.29
CA ASP A 11 14.98 -5.17 10.63
C ASP A 11 16.35 -5.56 11.20
N ASP A 12 17.11 -4.62 11.75
CA ASP A 12 18.43 -4.90 12.33
C ASP A 12 18.35 -5.40 13.78
N GLU A 13 17.20 -5.20 14.44
CA GLU A 13 16.98 -5.65 15.80
C GLU A 13 16.81 -7.17 15.86
N VAL A 14 17.81 -7.87 16.43
CA VAL A 14 17.77 -9.33 16.63
C VAL A 14 16.52 -9.77 17.43
N ALA A 15 16.02 -8.94 18.33
CA ALA A 15 14.82 -9.24 19.12
C ALA A 15 13.57 -9.32 18.22
N ILE A 16 13.43 -8.40 17.27
CA ILE A 16 12.33 -8.39 16.28
C ILE A 16 12.46 -9.60 15.35
N GLN A 17 13.64 -9.84 14.80
CA GLN A 17 13.88 -11.01 13.92
C GLN A 17 13.52 -12.33 14.60
N ARG A 18 13.92 -12.50 15.88
CA ARG A 18 13.67 -13.72 16.67
C ARG A 18 12.21 -13.88 17.11
N SER A 19 11.47 -12.81 17.25
CA SER A 19 10.05 -12.87 17.63
C SER A 19 9.14 -12.97 16.41
N VAL A 20 9.35 -12.11 15.41
CA VAL A 20 8.48 -12.00 14.23
C VAL A 20 8.75 -13.12 13.21
N GLY A 21 10.01 -13.42 12.93
CA GLY A 21 10.36 -14.44 11.93
C GLY A 21 9.74 -15.81 12.21
N PRO A 22 9.95 -16.43 13.40
CA PRO A 22 9.33 -17.69 13.76
C PRO A 22 7.79 -17.62 13.80
N LEU A 23 7.23 -16.50 14.26
CA LEU A 23 5.79 -16.30 14.28
C LEU A 23 5.20 -16.37 12.87
N LEU A 24 5.78 -15.66 11.92
CA LEU A 24 5.32 -15.69 10.53
C LEU A 24 5.45 -17.09 9.91
N ARG A 25 6.58 -17.77 10.16
CA ARG A 25 6.77 -19.15 9.68
C ARG A 25 5.73 -20.12 10.28
N SER A 26 5.38 -19.96 11.56
CA SER A 26 4.33 -20.79 12.21
C SER A 26 2.94 -20.58 11.59
N ARG A 27 2.72 -19.46 10.91
CA ARG A 27 1.48 -19.15 10.17
C ARG A 27 1.55 -19.57 8.70
N GLY A 28 2.61 -20.28 8.30
CA GLY A 28 2.76 -20.87 6.95
C GLY A 28 3.43 -19.96 5.92
N TYR A 29 3.97 -18.80 6.32
CA TYR A 29 4.70 -17.93 5.41
C TYR A 29 6.14 -18.42 5.18
N ASP A 30 6.66 -18.21 3.95
CA ASP A 30 8.08 -18.35 3.65
C ASP A 30 8.77 -17.02 4.02
N VAL A 31 9.68 -17.04 5.01
CA VAL A 31 10.23 -15.80 5.59
C VAL A 31 11.73 -15.74 5.37
N GLU A 32 12.15 -14.72 4.65
CA GLU A 32 13.53 -14.29 4.52
C GLU A 32 13.78 -13.07 5.42
N ILE A 33 14.98 -12.98 6.00
CA ILE A 33 15.33 -11.92 6.94
C ILE A 33 16.58 -11.20 6.44
N ALA A 34 16.49 -9.87 6.35
CA ALA A 34 17.60 -8.98 6.08
C ALA A 34 17.84 -8.07 7.29
N SER A 35 19.10 -7.85 7.65
CA SER A 35 19.51 -7.00 8.77
C SER A 35 19.97 -5.62 8.32
N THR A 36 20.08 -5.39 7.02
CA THR A 36 20.52 -4.11 6.42
C THR A 36 19.72 -3.77 5.17
N GLY A 37 19.68 -2.51 4.80
CA GLY A 37 19.02 -2.05 3.59
C GLY A 37 19.65 -2.60 2.32
N ALA A 38 20.99 -2.67 2.26
CA ALA A 38 21.70 -3.24 1.12
C ALA A 38 21.35 -4.72 0.93
N GLN A 39 21.36 -5.51 2.02
CA GLN A 39 20.96 -6.91 2.00
C GLN A 39 19.50 -7.07 1.56
N ALA A 40 18.61 -6.21 2.05
CA ALA A 40 17.19 -6.25 1.66
C ALA A 40 17.01 -6.04 0.16
N LEU A 41 17.69 -5.07 -0.43
CA LEU A 41 17.61 -4.79 -1.87
C LEU A 41 18.19 -5.93 -2.72
N GLU A 42 19.28 -6.54 -2.30
CA GLU A 42 19.87 -7.71 -2.95
C GLU A 42 18.91 -8.92 -2.93
N MET A 43 18.36 -9.24 -1.76
CA MET A 43 17.39 -10.32 -1.59
C MET A 43 16.10 -10.06 -2.38
N PHE A 44 15.64 -8.82 -2.39
CA PHE A 44 14.47 -8.41 -3.16
C PHE A 44 14.67 -8.64 -4.67
N ALA A 45 15.83 -8.25 -5.21
CA ALA A 45 16.15 -8.44 -6.63
C ALA A 45 16.31 -9.93 -7.00
N GLY A 46 16.83 -10.75 -6.09
CA GLY A 46 17.09 -12.18 -6.35
C GLY A 46 15.85 -13.06 -6.25
N ARG A 47 14.88 -12.70 -5.40
CA ARG A 47 13.74 -13.57 -5.08
C ARG A 47 12.48 -12.79 -4.79
N ALA A 48 11.90 -12.16 -5.76
CA ALA A 48 10.72 -11.31 -5.63
C ALA A 48 9.75 -11.74 -4.49
N PRO A 49 9.73 -11.06 -3.31
CA PRO A 49 8.81 -11.40 -2.23
C PRO A 49 7.38 -10.95 -2.59
N GLY A 50 6.39 -11.60 -2.00
CA GLY A 50 4.99 -11.20 -2.11
C GLY A 50 4.60 -10.07 -1.15
N LEU A 51 5.47 -9.77 -0.14
CA LEU A 51 5.29 -8.68 0.82
C LEU A 51 6.63 -8.34 1.47
N VAL A 52 6.85 -7.05 1.75
CA VAL A 52 8.00 -6.57 2.51
C VAL A 52 7.53 -5.95 3.84
N VAL A 53 8.15 -6.38 4.94
CA VAL A 53 8.04 -5.69 6.25
C VAL A 53 9.37 -4.98 6.45
N LEU A 54 9.35 -3.66 6.60
CA LEU A 54 10.54 -2.83 6.50
C LEU A 54 10.68 -1.90 7.72
N ASP A 55 11.74 -2.07 8.49
CA ASP A 55 12.13 -1.07 9.48
C ASP A 55 12.74 0.18 8.80
N LEU A 56 12.44 1.35 9.35
CA LEU A 56 13.02 2.61 8.88
C LEU A 56 14.42 2.86 9.47
N GLY A 57 14.69 2.37 10.66
CA GLY A 57 15.92 2.62 11.41
C GLY A 57 17.07 1.67 11.09
N LEU A 58 17.35 1.41 9.80
CA LEU A 58 18.44 0.49 9.42
C LEU A 58 19.83 1.13 9.56
N PRO A 59 20.89 0.32 9.80
CA PRO A 59 22.21 0.84 10.14
C PRO A 59 23.02 1.38 8.95
N ASP A 60 22.67 1.03 7.73
CA ASP A 60 23.45 1.32 6.50
C ASP A 60 22.73 2.26 5.53
N LEU A 61 21.43 2.08 5.36
CA LEU A 61 20.56 2.88 4.50
C LEU A 61 19.30 3.22 5.26
N GLU A 62 18.80 4.44 5.11
CA GLU A 62 17.47 4.75 5.66
C GLU A 62 16.40 3.88 5.01
N GLY A 63 15.48 3.33 5.81
CA GLY A 63 14.41 2.47 5.29
C GLY A 63 13.51 3.18 4.27
N THR A 64 13.38 4.50 4.34
CA THR A 64 12.71 5.34 3.34
C THR A 64 13.37 5.24 1.97
N GLU A 65 14.69 5.21 1.90
CA GLU A 65 15.44 5.01 0.65
C GLU A 65 15.29 3.59 0.12
N VAL A 66 15.26 2.58 1.01
CA VAL A 66 14.95 1.19 0.62
C VAL A 66 13.56 1.09 0.04
N CYS A 67 12.57 1.72 0.69
CA CYS A 67 11.18 1.78 0.21
C CYS A 67 11.11 2.39 -1.20
N ARG A 68 11.73 3.54 -1.40
CA ARG A 68 11.78 4.23 -2.68
C ARG A 68 12.36 3.34 -3.79
N ARG A 69 13.54 2.72 -3.56
CA ARG A 69 14.18 1.83 -4.55
C ARG A 69 13.34 0.62 -4.92
N ILE A 70 12.65 0.04 -3.95
CA ILE A 70 11.70 -1.05 -4.23
C ILE A 70 10.55 -0.53 -5.11
N ARG A 71 10.00 0.63 -4.79
CA ARG A 71 8.89 1.25 -5.55
C ARG A 71 9.27 1.63 -6.97
N ASP A 72 10.51 2.03 -7.23
CA ASP A 72 10.99 2.33 -8.58
C ASP A 72 10.83 1.12 -9.54
N THR A 73 10.80 -0.10 -8.99
CA THR A 73 10.79 -1.33 -9.79
C THR A 73 9.57 -2.25 -9.55
N SER A 74 8.85 -2.08 -8.44
CA SER A 74 7.79 -3.01 -8.02
C SER A 74 6.64 -2.36 -7.28
N ALA A 75 5.45 -2.94 -7.45
CA ALA A 75 4.24 -2.61 -6.70
C ALA A 75 3.99 -3.58 -5.51
N VAL A 76 4.99 -4.36 -5.08
CA VAL A 76 4.85 -5.27 -3.94
C VAL A 76 4.37 -4.53 -2.68
N PRO A 77 3.45 -5.09 -1.88
CA PRO A 77 3.04 -4.46 -0.63
C PRO A 77 4.21 -4.25 0.34
N ILE A 78 4.32 -3.04 0.89
CA ILE A 78 5.33 -2.68 1.89
C ILE A 78 4.62 -2.21 3.17
N ILE A 79 4.88 -2.91 4.28
CA ILE A 79 4.46 -2.50 5.62
C ILE A 79 5.68 -1.98 6.36
N VAL A 80 5.64 -0.72 6.76
CA VAL A 80 6.74 -0.08 7.47
C VAL A 80 6.63 -0.30 8.98
N LEU A 81 7.74 -0.64 9.63
CA LEU A 81 7.88 -0.61 11.08
C LEU A 81 8.52 0.74 11.46
N SER A 82 7.92 1.47 12.40
CA SER A 82 8.36 2.82 12.78
C SER A 82 8.43 2.96 14.29
N ALA A 83 9.43 3.67 14.81
CA ALA A 83 9.51 3.99 16.23
C ALA A 83 8.39 4.93 16.68
N ARG A 84 8.01 4.85 17.96
CA ARG A 84 7.00 5.73 18.57
C ARG A 84 7.53 7.19 18.55
N GLY A 85 6.73 8.11 18.00
CA GLY A 85 7.10 9.54 17.94
C GLY A 85 7.68 10.02 16.61
N ALA A 86 8.01 9.09 15.68
CA ALA A 86 8.50 9.44 14.35
C ALA A 86 7.32 9.69 13.37
N GLU A 87 6.49 10.68 13.67
CA GLU A 87 5.30 10.98 12.84
C GLU A 87 5.70 11.48 11.44
N ALA A 88 6.78 12.27 11.37
CA ALA A 88 7.36 12.71 10.12
C ALA A 88 7.86 11.54 9.25
N ASP A 89 8.49 10.53 9.88
CA ASP A 89 9.00 9.36 9.15
C ASP A 89 7.88 8.48 8.61
N LYS A 90 6.75 8.40 9.33
CA LYS A 90 5.56 7.68 8.86
C LYS A 90 4.95 8.35 7.64
N VAL A 91 4.78 9.68 7.71
CA VAL A 91 4.28 10.47 6.57
C VAL A 91 5.21 10.31 5.39
N ASN A 92 6.54 10.46 5.60
CA ASN A 92 7.53 10.27 4.55
C ASN A 92 7.48 8.86 3.94
N ALA A 93 7.37 7.81 4.76
CA ALA A 93 7.31 6.44 4.25
C ALA A 93 6.05 6.20 3.41
N LEU A 94 4.90 6.72 3.84
CA LEU A 94 3.66 6.67 3.06
C LEU A 94 3.76 7.51 1.78
N ASP A 95 4.38 8.70 1.85
CA ASP A 95 4.65 9.57 0.69
C ASP A 95 5.58 8.90 -0.33
N LEU A 96 6.49 8.05 0.12
CA LEU A 96 7.38 7.26 -0.72
C LEU A 96 6.74 5.95 -1.22
N GLY A 97 5.48 5.70 -0.87
CA GLY A 97 4.69 4.59 -1.40
C GLY A 97 4.59 3.36 -0.50
N ALA A 98 4.90 3.45 0.79
CA ALA A 98 4.54 2.38 1.71
C ALA A 98 3.01 2.21 1.76
N ASP A 99 2.54 0.97 1.85
CA ASP A 99 1.09 0.67 1.83
C ASP A 99 0.47 0.78 3.22
N ASP A 100 1.27 0.56 4.27
CA ASP A 100 0.82 0.60 5.66
C ASP A 100 2.01 0.79 6.60
N TYR A 101 1.76 1.14 7.87
CA TYR A 101 2.79 1.16 8.90
C TYR A 101 2.31 0.55 10.22
N VAL A 102 3.27 0.13 11.03
CA VAL A 102 3.07 -0.36 12.39
C VAL A 102 4.04 0.35 13.32
N THR A 103 3.55 0.88 14.42
CA THR A 103 4.37 1.61 15.39
C THR A 103 4.98 0.65 16.42
N LYS A 104 6.30 0.69 16.58
CA LYS A 104 7.01 -0.04 17.66
C LYS A 104 6.77 0.67 19.03
N PRO A 105 6.49 -0.08 20.12
CA PRO A 105 6.26 -1.52 20.16
C PRO A 105 4.86 -1.90 19.66
N PHE A 106 4.75 -3.00 18.93
CA PHE A 106 3.51 -3.52 18.38
C PHE A 106 3.16 -4.90 18.90
N GLY A 107 1.87 -5.21 18.90
CA GLY A 107 1.39 -6.56 19.18
C GLY A 107 1.59 -7.50 17.99
N PRO A 108 2.02 -8.75 18.20
CA PRO A 108 2.19 -9.72 17.11
C PRO A 108 0.95 -9.89 16.24
N GLU A 109 -0.23 -9.89 16.83
CA GLU A 109 -1.50 -10.04 16.12
C GLU A 109 -1.85 -8.81 15.26
N GLU A 110 -1.42 -7.61 15.65
CA GLU A 110 -1.59 -6.41 14.84
C GLU A 110 -0.81 -6.53 13.53
N LEU A 111 0.47 -6.86 13.59
CA LEU A 111 1.31 -7.05 12.41
C LEU A 111 0.75 -8.16 11.51
N LEU A 112 0.35 -9.30 12.10
CA LEU A 112 -0.28 -10.40 11.35
C LEU A 112 -1.58 -10.00 10.67
N ALA A 113 -2.40 -9.18 11.31
CA ALA A 113 -3.64 -8.70 10.71
C ALA A 113 -3.37 -7.83 9.47
N ARG A 114 -2.39 -6.92 9.55
CA ARG A 114 -1.97 -6.07 8.43
C ARG A 114 -1.35 -6.87 7.28
N ILE A 115 -0.48 -7.84 7.59
CA ILE A 115 0.09 -8.77 6.60
C ILE A 115 -1.02 -9.53 5.87
N ARG A 116 -1.99 -10.09 6.61
CA ARG A 116 -3.13 -10.80 5.98
C ARG A 116 -3.94 -9.90 5.05
N VAL A 117 -4.19 -8.66 5.46
CA VAL A 117 -4.91 -7.69 4.62
C VAL A 117 -4.11 -7.37 3.36
N ALA A 118 -2.81 -7.12 3.48
CA ALA A 118 -1.95 -6.82 2.33
C ALA A 118 -1.85 -8.00 1.35
N LEU A 119 -1.63 -9.23 1.86
CA LEU A 119 -1.52 -10.43 1.03
C LEU A 119 -2.86 -10.88 0.43
N ARG A 120 -3.99 -10.70 1.15
CA ARG A 120 -5.32 -11.02 0.60
C ARG A 120 -5.63 -10.20 -0.64
N ARG A 121 -5.17 -8.95 -0.70
CA ARG A 121 -5.34 -8.10 -1.88
C ARG A 121 -4.59 -8.65 -3.08
N VAL A 122 -3.37 -9.14 -2.88
CA VAL A 122 -2.60 -9.81 -3.94
C VAL A 122 -3.28 -11.10 -4.38
N ALA A 123 -3.96 -11.82 -3.47
CA ALA A 123 -4.67 -13.06 -3.77
C ALA A 123 -6.09 -12.85 -4.29
N ALA A 124 -6.80 -11.79 -3.82
CA ALA A 124 -8.13 -11.43 -4.32
C ALA A 124 -8.08 -10.98 -5.80
N ASP A 125 -6.93 -10.50 -6.24
CA ASP A 125 -6.65 -10.22 -7.66
C ASP A 125 -6.71 -11.49 -8.54
N ALA A 126 -6.75 -12.69 -7.93
CA ALA A 126 -6.82 -13.98 -8.65
C ALA A 126 -8.20 -14.65 -8.64
N ASP A 127 -9.14 -14.24 -7.77
CA ASP A 127 -10.32 -15.09 -7.49
C ASP A 127 -11.67 -14.39 -7.28
N GLU A 128 -11.82 -13.07 -7.41
CA GLU A 128 -13.13 -12.44 -7.25
C GLU A 128 -13.72 -11.89 -8.55
N SER A 129 -14.92 -12.39 -8.86
CA SER A 129 -15.88 -11.84 -9.82
C SER A 129 -16.33 -10.42 -9.44
N HIS A 130 -15.43 -9.45 -9.60
CA HIS A 130 -15.78 -8.04 -9.63
C HIS A 130 -16.13 -7.65 -11.05
N GLU A 131 -17.03 -6.70 -11.19
CA GLU A 131 -17.41 -6.17 -12.49
C GLU A 131 -16.18 -6.06 -13.40
N THR A 132 -16.07 -7.05 -14.29
CA THR A 132 -15.04 -7.11 -15.31
C THR A 132 -15.24 -5.92 -16.22
N GLY A 133 -14.21 -5.16 -16.48
CA GLY A 133 -14.34 -4.07 -17.42
C GLY A 133 -13.33 -2.96 -17.31
N VAL A 134 -13.42 -2.11 -18.27
CA VAL A 134 -12.62 -0.89 -18.40
C VAL A 134 -13.54 0.30 -18.18
N LEU A 135 -13.17 1.20 -17.29
CA LEU A 135 -13.82 2.49 -17.12
C LEU A 135 -13.00 3.57 -17.83
N GLU A 136 -13.63 4.29 -18.75
CA GLU A 136 -13.02 5.43 -19.44
C GLU A 136 -13.69 6.73 -18.97
N VAL A 137 -12.88 7.66 -18.45
CA VAL A 137 -13.32 8.97 -17.98
C VAL A 137 -12.34 10.05 -18.43
N GLY A 138 -12.75 10.85 -19.41
CA GLY A 138 -11.88 11.85 -19.99
C GLY A 138 -10.61 11.24 -20.58
N SER A 139 -9.45 11.62 -20.05
CA SER A 139 -8.17 11.05 -20.48
C SER A 139 -7.72 9.84 -19.66
N LEU A 140 -8.51 9.44 -18.65
CA LEU A 140 -8.19 8.36 -17.72
C LEU A 140 -8.91 7.08 -18.13
N THR A 141 -8.15 5.98 -18.23
CA THR A 141 -8.66 4.64 -18.47
C THR A 141 -8.26 3.74 -17.32
N ILE A 142 -9.21 3.07 -16.68
CA ILE A 142 -9.00 2.16 -15.54
C ILE A 142 -9.42 0.76 -15.98
N ASP A 143 -8.47 -0.13 -16.16
CA ASP A 143 -8.68 -1.56 -16.40
C ASP A 143 -8.63 -2.29 -15.06
N TYR A 144 -9.80 -2.68 -14.57
CA TYR A 144 -9.91 -3.33 -13.25
C TYR A 144 -9.32 -4.74 -13.26
N ASP A 145 -9.45 -5.46 -14.39
CA ASP A 145 -9.00 -6.85 -14.49
C ASP A 145 -7.47 -6.95 -14.54
N ARG A 146 -6.84 -6.02 -15.27
CA ARG A 146 -5.39 -5.96 -15.37
C ARG A 146 -4.74 -5.08 -14.31
N ARG A 147 -5.53 -4.46 -13.44
CA ARG A 147 -5.09 -3.44 -12.46
C ARG A 147 -4.21 -2.36 -13.12
N ARG A 148 -4.61 -1.95 -14.29
CA ARG A 148 -3.86 -1.02 -15.13
C ARG A 148 -4.58 0.31 -15.22
N VAL A 149 -3.82 1.38 -15.11
CA VAL A 149 -4.35 2.74 -15.28
C VAL A 149 -3.54 3.45 -16.37
N VAL A 150 -4.24 4.09 -17.29
CA VAL A 150 -3.64 4.86 -18.40
C VAL A 150 -4.20 6.26 -18.33
N ARG A 151 -3.35 7.28 -18.51
CA ARG A 151 -3.76 8.68 -18.68
C ARG A 151 -3.09 9.24 -19.93
N ASP A 152 -3.85 9.86 -20.81
CA ASP A 152 -3.37 10.43 -22.08
C ASP A 152 -2.54 9.40 -22.89
N GLY A 153 -2.96 8.13 -22.92
CA GLY A 153 -2.26 7.04 -23.60
C GLY A 153 -1.01 6.50 -22.89
N THR A 154 -0.61 7.10 -21.75
CA THR A 154 0.56 6.69 -20.98
C THR A 154 0.15 5.91 -19.74
N GLU A 155 0.76 4.74 -19.52
CA GLU A 155 0.50 3.91 -18.34
C GLU A 155 1.04 4.57 -17.08
N ILE A 156 0.20 4.61 -16.04
CA ILE A 156 0.52 5.14 -14.72
C ILE A 156 0.76 3.98 -13.77
N ARG A 157 1.93 3.93 -13.13
CA ARG A 157 2.21 2.97 -12.07
C ARG A 157 1.57 3.42 -10.76
N LEU A 158 0.60 2.65 -10.30
CA LEU A 158 -0.01 2.80 -8.98
C LEU A 158 0.52 1.73 -8.03
N THR A 159 0.67 2.08 -6.76
CA THR A 159 0.86 1.07 -5.71
C THR A 159 -0.43 0.29 -5.49
N PRO A 160 -0.39 -0.89 -4.85
CA PRO A 160 -1.61 -1.65 -4.55
C PRO A 160 -2.68 -0.83 -3.84
N LYS A 161 -2.32 -0.02 -2.85
CA LYS A 161 -3.25 0.84 -2.10
C LYS A 161 -3.83 1.98 -2.93
N GLU A 162 -3.00 2.61 -3.78
CA GLU A 162 -3.47 3.65 -4.70
C GLU A 162 -4.48 3.08 -5.69
N PHE A 163 -4.21 1.89 -6.23
CA PHE A 163 -5.14 1.23 -7.14
C PHE A 163 -6.43 0.81 -6.42
N ASP A 164 -6.35 0.25 -5.21
CA ASP A 164 -7.51 -0.14 -4.40
C ASP A 164 -8.40 1.08 -4.10
N LEU A 165 -7.81 2.21 -3.71
CA LEU A 165 -8.54 3.45 -3.47
C LEU A 165 -9.21 3.95 -4.75
N LEU A 166 -8.46 4.01 -5.86
CA LEU A 166 -9.00 4.45 -7.15
C LEU A 166 -10.15 3.53 -7.60
N SER A 167 -9.95 2.22 -7.55
CA SER A 167 -10.95 1.23 -7.94
C SER A 167 -12.20 1.31 -7.07
N LEU A 168 -12.05 1.45 -5.76
CA LEU A 168 -13.18 1.61 -4.84
C LEU A 168 -14.01 2.84 -5.20
N LEU A 169 -13.35 3.98 -5.38
CA LEU A 169 -14.03 5.23 -5.67
C LEU A 169 -14.62 5.26 -7.08
N ALA A 170 -13.90 4.73 -8.07
CA ALA A 170 -14.36 4.68 -9.45
C ALA A 170 -15.54 3.71 -9.66
N ARG A 171 -15.58 2.58 -8.94
CA ARG A 171 -16.76 1.68 -8.96
C ARG A 171 -18.00 2.30 -8.34
N HIS A 172 -17.82 3.25 -7.42
CA HIS A 172 -18.91 4.01 -6.79
C HIS A 172 -18.92 5.46 -7.29
N HIS A 173 -18.56 5.67 -8.58
CA HIS A 173 -18.47 6.99 -9.15
C HIS A 173 -19.74 7.80 -8.90
N ASP A 174 -19.57 9.12 -8.82
CA ASP A 174 -20.61 10.11 -8.54
C ASP A 174 -21.30 9.97 -7.16
N ARG A 175 -20.83 9.05 -6.32
CA ARG A 175 -21.27 8.90 -4.93
C ARG A 175 -20.16 9.30 -3.97
N VAL A 176 -20.55 9.95 -2.87
CA VAL A 176 -19.60 10.27 -1.79
C VAL A 176 -19.39 9.05 -0.93
N LEU A 177 -18.16 8.60 -0.81
CA LEU A 177 -17.75 7.60 0.16
C LEU A 177 -17.15 8.30 1.38
N THR A 178 -17.63 7.94 2.58
CA THR A 178 -17.13 8.53 3.83
C THR A 178 -15.70 8.08 4.11
N HIS A 179 -14.92 8.90 4.83
CA HIS A 179 -13.58 8.54 5.28
C HIS A 179 -13.56 7.15 5.94
N ARG A 180 -14.54 6.91 6.83
CA ARG A 180 -14.68 5.63 7.54
C ARG A 180 -14.93 4.44 6.59
N ALA A 181 -15.79 4.61 5.60
CA ALA A 181 -16.08 3.56 4.62
C ALA A 181 -14.84 3.21 3.80
N ILE A 182 -14.12 4.23 3.31
CA ILE A 182 -12.89 4.07 2.54
C ILE A 182 -11.82 3.37 3.38
N LEU A 183 -11.54 3.87 4.59
CA LEU A 183 -10.55 3.29 5.50
C LEU A 183 -10.84 1.82 5.79
N LYS A 184 -12.11 1.49 6.07
CA LYS A 184 -12.54 0.11 6.34
C LYS A 184 -12.24 -0.83 5.15
N VAL A 185 -12.49 -0.39 3.93
CA VAL A 185 -12.30 -1.20 2.72
C VAL A 185 -10.82 -1.27 2.36
N VAL A 186 -10.13 -0.13 2.33
CA VAL A 186 -8.74 -0.05 1.87
C VAL A 186 -7.74 -0.55 2.91
N TRP A 187 -7.96 -0.37 4.20
CA TRP A 187 -7.03 -0.80 5.27
C TRP A 187 -7.60 -1.87 6.22
N GLY A 188 -8.88 -2.14 6.14
CA GLY A 188 -9.56 -3.07 7.02
C GLY A 188 -10.24 -2.42 8.24
N PRO A 189 -11.02 -3.20 9.02
CA PRO A 189 -11.89 -2.65 10.06
C PRO A 189 -11.17 -1.94 11.21
N ASN A 190 -9.89 -2.25 11.44
CA ASN A 190 -9.11 -1.67 12.55
C ASN A 190 -8.43 -0.33 12.21
N ALA A 191 -8.48 0.12 10.95
CA ALA A 191 -7.81 1.34 10.51
C ALA A 191 -8.73 2.57 10.49
N VAL A 192 -9.96 2.44 10.97
CA VAL A 192 -11.02 3.45 10.87
C VAL A 192 -10.70 4.74 11.66
N GLU A 193 -9.79 4.68 12.61
CA GLU A 193 -9.40 5.79 13.49
C GLU A 193 -8.12 6.52 13.02
N GLN A 194 -7.63 6.22 11.82
CA GLN A 194 -6.36 6.76 11.29
C GLN A 194 -6.59 7.46 9.94
N PRO A 195 -7.29 8.61 9.91
CA PRO A 195 -7.64 9.31 8.67
C PRO A 195 -6.45 9.89 7.91
N GLU A 196 -5.31 10.11 8.58
CA GLU A 196 -4.07 10.63 8.00
C GLU A 196 -3.52 9.71 6.89
N HIS A 197 -3.71 8.39 7.00
CA HIS A 197 -3.35 7.44 5.95
C HIS A 197 -4.10 7.72 4.64
N LEU A 198 -5.40 8.02 4.78
CA LEU A 198 -6.24 8.30 3.63
C LEU A 198 -5.86 9.63 2.96
N TRP A 199 -5.59 10.66 3.75
CA TRP A 199 -5.22 11.97 3.21
C TRP A 199 -3.93 11.91 2.40
N THR A 200 -2.92 11.22 2.93
CA THR A 200 -1.65 11.00 2.26
C THR A 200 -1.84 10.21 0.95
N LEU A 201 -2.60 9.12 1.00
CA LEU A 201 -2.85 8.29 -0.18
C LEU A 201 -3.61 9.04 -1.27
N VAL A 202 -4.62 9.84 -0.88
CA VAL A 202 -5.36 10.70 -1.82
C VAL A 202 -4.43 11.72 -2.48
N ALA A 203 -3.54 12.36 -1.70
CA ALA A 203 -2.60 13.32 -2.25
C ALA A 203 -1.63 12.67 -3.25
N GLN A 204 -1.14 11.46 -2.96
CA GLN A 204 -0.28 10.70 -3.87
C GLN A 204 -1.01 10.28 -5.14
N LEU A 205 -2.22 9.74 -4.99
CA LEU A 205 -3.04 9.34 -6.12
C LEU A 205 -3.33 10.51 -7.04
N ARG A 206 -3.71 11.68 -6.49
CA ARG A 206 -3.94 12.90 -7.27
C ARG A 206 -2.73 13.32 -8.09
N LYS A 207 -1.51 13.26 -7.53
CA LYS A 207 -0.27 13.57 -8.27
C LYS A 207 -0.12 12.72 -9.54
N LYS A 208 -0.68 11.53 -9.54
CA LYS A 208 -0.55 10.56 -10.64
C LYS A 208 -1.69 10.65 -11.66
N ILE A 209 -2.94 10.77 -11.18
CA ILE A 209 -4.12 10.70 -12.06
C ILE A 209 -4.65 12.05 -12.49
N GLU A 210 -4.45 13.13 -11.72
CA GLU A 210 -4.99 14.43 -12.02
C GLU A 210 -4.09 15.22 -12.97
N PRO A 211 -4.66 16.01 -13.88
CA PRO A 211 -3.89 16.97 -14.66
C PRO A 211 -3.22 18.04 -13.79
N ASP A 212 -3.96 18.54 -12.80
CA ASP A 212 -3.50 19.45 -11.75
C ASP A 212 -3.93 18.94 -10.38
N PRO A 213 -3.01 18.42 -9.55
CA PRO A 213 -3.34 17.90 -8.22
C PRO A 213 -3.97 18.93 -7.27
N ALA A 214 -3.72 20.23 -7.49
CA ALA A 214 -4.29 21.31 -6.68
C ALA A 214 -5.73 21.64 -7.10
N LYS A 215 -6.11 21.26 -8.33
CA LYS A 215 -7.46 21.43 -8.88
C LYS A 215 -7.97 20.10 -9.43
N PRO A 216 -8.26 19.13 -8.53
CA PRO A 216 -8.63 17.79 -8.94
C PRO A 216 -9.94 17.80 -9.75
N ARG A 217 -9.96 16.99 -10.82
CA ARG A 217 -11.12 16.79 -11.69
C ARG A 217 -11.81 15.46 -11.43
N TYR A 218 -11.05 14.42 -11.14
CA TYR A 218 -11.56 13.07 -10.94
C TYR A 218 -11.85 12.78 -9.48
N LEU A 219 -10.92 13.11 -8.59
CA LEU A 219 -10.99 12.76 -7.17
C LEU A 219 -11.31 14.00 -6.31
N ILE A 220 -12.59 14.24 -6.10
CA ILE A 220 -13.09 15.42 -5.40
C ILE A 220 -13.19 15.15 -3.89
N SER A 221 -12.75 16.13 -3.08
CA SER A 221 -12.98 16.12 -1.64
C SER A 221 -14.36 16.66 -1.32
N GLU A 222 -15.11 15.93 -0.50
CA GLU A 222 -16.33 16.42 0.13
C GLU A 222 -15.99 16.79 1.59
N PRO A 223 -15.90 18.08 1.92
CA PRO A 223 -15.42 18.53 3.21
C PRO A 223 -16.12 17.83 4.38
N TRP A 224 -15.36 17.35 5.35
CA TRP A 224 -15.82 16.65 6.56
C TRP A 224 -16.49 15.30 6.34
N VAL A 225 -16.78 14.90 5.10
CA VAL A 225 -17.51 13.68 4.76
C VAL A 225 -16.59 12.61 4.20
N GLY A 226 -15.88 12.91 3.09
CA GLY A 226 -15.09 11.92 2.39
C GLY A 226 -14.64 12.34 1.00
N TYR A 227 -14.68 11.38 0.07
CA TYR A 227 -14.25 11.59 -1.31
C TYR A 227 -15.23 11.02 -2.31
N ARG A 228 -15.25 11.60 -3.51
CA ARG A 228 -16.05 11.17 -4.64
C ARG A 228 -15.18 11.13 -5.90
N PHE A 229 -15.35 10.09 -6.68
CA PHE A 229 -14.80 10.01 -8.04
C PHE A 229 -15.87 10.51 -9.01
N VAL A 230 -15.51 11.43 -9.91
CA VAL A 230 -16.44 12.09 -10.84
C VAL A 230 -16.14 11.60 -12.25
N THR A 231 -17.18 11.17 -12.97
CA THR A 231 -17.08 10.69 -14.36
C THR A 231 -17.36 11.79 -15.38
N GLU A 232 -18.14 12.80 -15.03
CA GLU A 232 -18.34 13.98 -15.88
C GLU A 232 -17.52 15.14 -15.29
N ALA A 233 -16.49 15.56 -16.02
CA ALA A 233 -15.76 16.77 -15.64
C ALA A 233 -16.66 18.00 -15.84
N PRO A 234 -16.72 18.92 -14.86
CA PRO A 234 -17.44 20.17 -15.02
C PRO A 234 -16.85 21.05 -16.11
#